data_17ed227fba80b992ecd216cedd0171d9
#
_entry.id   17ed227fba80b992ecd216cedd0171d9
#
_cell.length_a   1.000
_cell.length_b   1.000
_cell.length_c   1.000
_cell.angle_alpha   90.00
_cell.angle_beta   90.00
_cell.angle_gamma   90.00
#
_symmetry.space_group_name_H-M   'P 1'
#
loop_
_entity.id
_entity.type
_entity.pdbx_description
1 polymer ?
#
loop_
_entity_poly.entity_id
_entity_poly.type
_entity_poly.pdbx_seq_one_letter_code
_entity_poly.pdbx_strand_id
1 'polypeptide(L)'
;MHRLLILFTALFLCAADRVASPGPAPTGFVDARAGLRVLTHPTLGEIWLIHPVVRGAAARPGPGPSGAATAAIARRFGEELAGKFVALPYALARDASFGGPPAPLVILTPGANMGGSSYRRLAEDLAAHGYVVALLHPDGSPGPSAGRYGEAASEIATAVGFLTAPDTGLADWIRPGPVGLVGHSLGGAASVLALASAPEGSVPVNLDGDFAGAAAQPAAGPVLYLIGTTDGETDRSRERRRGVWATVSAGSPEAVALQLAEMRHFDATDLSLISDAAPPERRHNRFGPAEPGLTLHRLNALTVAWLDRWLKGDEAAWARARANDPGFGEAQTF
;
A
#
# COMPACT_ATOMS: atom_id res chain seq x y z
N MET A 1 27.78 -29.43 50.41
CA MET A 1 26.44 -28.97 50.01
C MET A 1 26.59 -28.01 48.83
N HIS A 2 26.54 -28.55 47.60
CA HIS A 2 26.70 -27.77 46.35
C HIS A 2 25.31 -27.45 45.81
N ARG A 3 24.97 -26.16 45.72
CA ARG A 3 23.75 -25.70 45.06
C ARG A 3 24.06 -25.48 43.57
N LEU A 4 23.45 -26.31 42.78
CA LEU A 4 23.47 -26.24 41.31
C LEU A 4 22.54 -25.11 40.87
N LEU A 5 23.09 -24.06 40.24
CA LEU A 5 22.35 -22.95 39.66
C LEU A 5 22.04 -23.35 38.22
N ILE A 6 20.78 -23.70 37.94
CA ILE A 6 20.29 -23.95 36.58
C ILE A 6 19.94 -22.63 35.96
N LEU A 7 20.77 -22.18 35.01
CA LEU A 7 20.48 -21.02 34.16
C LEU A 7 19.51 -21.47 33.04
N PHE A 8 18.27 -21.05 33.13
CA PHE A 8 17.34 -21.16 32.02
C PHE A 8 17.65 -20.05 31.00
N THR A 9 18.37 -20.40 29.95
CA THR A 9 18.52 -19.54 28.78
C THR A 9 17.24 -19.69 27.94
N ALA A 10 16.32 -18.76 28.08
CA ALA A 10 15.18 -18.65 27.18
C ALA A 10 15.69 -18.18 25.80
N LEU A 11 15.79 -19.12 24.88
CA LEU A 11 15.99 -18.80 23.46
C LEU A 11 14.70 -18.15 22.94
N PHE A 12 14.66 -16.84 22.92
CA PHE A 12 13.69 -16.12 22.10
C PHE A 12 14.10 -16.33 20.63
N LEU A 13 13.48 -17.32 19.97
CA LEU A 13 13.44 -17.34 18.52
C LEU A 13 12.58 -16.13 18.10
N CYS A 14 13.22 -15.01 17.81
CA CYS A 14 12.67 -14.02 16.93
C CYS A 14 12.45 -14.70 15.56
N ALA A 15 11.24 -15.12 15.28
CA ALA A 15 10.80 -15.36 13.92
C ALA A 15 10.78 -13.99 13.21
N ALA A 16 11.95 -13.53 12.77
CA ALA A 16 12.04 -12.55 11.72
C ALA A 16 11.41 -13.24 10.51
N ASP A 17 10.18 -12.88 10.19
CA ASP A 17 9.58 -13.24 8.92
C ASP A 17 10.52 -12.73 7.83
N ARG A 18 11.35 -13.64 7.32
CA ARG A 18 12.22 -13.36 6.20
C ARG A 18 11.29 -13.02 5.04
N VAL A 19 11.27 -11.76 4.66
CA VAL A 19 10.76 -11.37 3.35
C VAL A 19 11.51 -12.23 2.36
N ALA A 20 10.81 -13.17 1.75
CA ALA A 20 11.41 -14.09 0.80
C ALA A 20 12.03 -13.26 -0.32
N SER A 21 13.32 -13.39 -0.51
CA SER A 21 13.98 -12.86 -1.70
C SER A 21 13.19 -13.29 -2.93
N PRO A 22 13.03 -12.43 -3.93
CA PRO A 22 12.30 -12.77 -5.14
C PRO A 22 12.94 -14.01 -5.77
N GLY A 23 12.21 -15.13 -5.71
CA GLY A 23 12.59 -16.36 -6.40
C GLY A 23 12.41 -16.23 -7.91
N PRO A 24 12.95 -17.16 -8.72
CA PRO A 24 12.77 -17.15 -10.16
C PRO A 24 11.29 -17.17 -10.53
N ALA A 25 10.94 -16.58 -11.67
CA ALA A 25 9.58 -16.57 -12.19
C ALA A 25 9.00 -17.98 -12.20
N PRO A 26 7.79 -18.17 -11.65
CA PRO A 26 7.24 -19.50 -11.47
C PRO A 26 6.92 -20.16 -12.81
N THR A 27 7.50 -21.33 -13.04
CA THR A 27 7.08 -22.25 -14.09
C THR A 27 6.16 -23.29 -13.44
N GLY A 28 4.85 -23.06 -13.45
CA GLY A 28 3.90 -24.00 -12.86
C GLY A 28 3.17 -23.48 -11.62
N PHE A 29 2.78 -24.39 -10.71
CA PHE A 29 2.12 -24.02 -9.46
C PHE A 29 3.08 -23.31 -8.50
N VAL A 30 2.61 -22.27 -7.85
CA VAL A 30 3.38 -21.47 -6.89
C VAL A 30 2.86 -21.66 -5.48
N ASP A 31 3.75 -21.63 -4.49
CA ASP A 31 3.36 -21.37 -3.11
C ASP A 31 2.92 -19.91 -3.00
N ALA A 32 1.61 -19.70 -3.10
CA ALA A 32 1.04 -18.38 -3.12
C ALA A 32 1.10 -17.73 -1.74
N ARG A 33 1.55 -16.47 -1.69
CA ARG A 33 1.39 -15.62 -0.50
C ARG A 33 0.00 -15.01 -0.43
N ALA A 34 -0.65 -14.81 -1.57
CA ALA A 34 -1.99 -14.27 -1.68
C ALA A 34 -2.74 -14.85 -2.89
N GLY A 35 -4.05 -14.94 -2.78
CA GLY A 35 -4.94 -15.26 -3.88
C GLY A 35 -5.30 -14.03 -4.69
N LEU A 36 -5.75 -14.26 -5.92
CA LEU A 36 -6.23 -13.23 -6.82
C LEU A 36 -7.55 -13.65 -7.46
N ARG A 37 -8.58 -12.83 -7.27
CA ARG A 37 -9.82 -12.87 -8.05
C ARG A 37 -9.95 -11.57 -8.84
N VAL A 38 -10.22 -11.68 -10.13
CA VAL A 38 -10.46 -10.52 -10.99
C VAL A 38 -11.96 -10.26 -11.07
N LEU A 39 -12.35 -9.03 -10.77
CA LEU A 39 -13.72 -8.54 -10.87
C LEU A 39 -13.79 -7.46 -11.96
N THR A 40 -14.96 -7.28 -12.55
CA THR A 40 -15.22 -6.20 -13.51
C THR A 40 -16.38 -5.36 -13.03
N HIS A 41 -16.17 -4.05 -12.95
CA HIS A 41 -17.21 -3.07 -12.64
C HIS A 41 -17.48 -2.19 -13.87
N PRO A 42 -18.74 -1.82 -14.17
CA PRO A 42 -19.08 -1.09 -15.40
C PRO A 42 -18.34 0.24 -15.59
N THR A 43 -18.06 0.96 -14.50
CA THR A 43 -17.40 2.28 -14.55
C THR A 43 -15.94 2.24 -14.08
N LEU A 44 -15.57 1.34 -13.16
CA LEU A 44 -14.18 1.24 -12.66
C LEU A 44 -13.31 0.32 -13.52
N GLY A 45 -13.90 -0.45 -14.43
CA GLY A 45 -13.19 -1.46 -15.17
C GLY A 45 -12.78 -2.66 -14.30
N GLU A 46 -11.58 -3.15 -14.52
CA GLU A 46 -11.04 -4.30 -13.79
C GLU A 46 -10.59 -3.90 -12.38
N ILE A 47 -10.94 -4.74 -11.39
CA ILE A 47 -10.51 -4.64 -10.00
C ILE A 47 -9.85 -5.97 -9.63
N TRP A 48 -8.63 -5.92 -9.12
CA TRP A 48 -8.00 -7.12 -8.57
C TRP A 48 -8.32 -7.25 -7.08
N LEU A 49 -9.06 -8.29 -6.74
CA LEU A 49 -9.32 -8.64 -5.35
C LEU A 49 -8.23 -9.62 -4.89
N ILE A 50 -7.30 -9.10 -4.10
CA ILE A 50 -6.16 -9.84 -3.55
C ILE A 50 -6.52 -10.23 -2.11
N HIS A 51 -6.32 -11.50 -1.76
CA HIS A 51 -6.91 -12.04 -0.54
C HIS A 51 -6.05 -13.11 0.13
N PRO A 52 -6.25 -13.39 1.43
CA PRO A 52 -5.63 -14.52 2.12
C PRO A 52 -5.92 -15.84 1.43
N VAL A 53 -4.97 -16.78 1.47
CA VAL A 53 -5.08 -18.10 0.87
C VAL A 53 -4.92 -19.21 1.90
N VAL A 54 -5.51 -20.37 1.63
CA VAL A 54 -5.20 -21.58 2.37
C VAL A 54 -3.78 -22.02 2.03
N ARG A 55 -2.95 -22.24 3.05
CA ARG A 55 -1.56 -22.69 2.85
C ARG A 55 -1.51 -24.00 2.06
N GLY A 56 -0.62 -24.04 1.07
CA GLY A 56 -0.43 -25.23 0.22
C GLY A 56 -1.51 -25.45 -0.82
N ALA A 57 -2.47 -24.51 -0.99
CA ALA A 57 -3.41 -24.59 -2.10
C ALA A 57 -2.66 -24.39 -3.42
N ALA A 58 -2.77 -25.37 -4.31
CA ALA A 58 -2.24 -25.25 -5.67
C ALA A 58 -3.03 -24.17 -6.42
N ALA A 59 -2.33 -23.20 -7.00
CA ALA A 59 -2.93 -22.11 -7.75
C ALA A 59 -2.07 -21.74 -8.95
N ARG A 60 -2.71 -21.15 -9.96
CA ARG A 60 -1.99 -20.67 -11.16
C ARG A 60 -1.34 -19.31 -10.87
N PRO A 61 -0.19 -19.00 -11.48
CA PRO A 61 0.39 -17.66 -11.38
C PRO A 61 -0.61 -16.57 -11.79
N GLY A 62 -0.61 -15.49 -11.03
CA GLY A 62 -1.40 -14.30 -11.36
C GLY A 62 -0.89 -13.60 -12.63
N PRO A 63 -1.69 -12.67 -13.20
CA PRO A 63 -1.28 -11.92 -14.38
C PRO A 63 -0.11 -11.00 -14.08
N GLY A 64 0.77 -10.85 -15.05
CA GLY A 64 1.78 -9.79 -15.08
C GLY A 64 1.17 -8.39 -15.32
N PRO A 65 1.99 -7.34 -15.33
CA PRO A 65 1.54 -6.02 -15.73
C PRO A 65 1.10 -6.03 -17.20
N SER A 66 0.09 -5.22 -17.53
CA SER A 66 -0.35 -5.09 -18.92
C SER A 66 0.69 -4.40 -19.80
N GLY A 67 0.57 -4.58 -21.12
CA GLY A 67 1.42 -3.86 -22.07
C GLY A 67 1.31 -2.34 -21.95
N ALA A 68 0.11 -1.82 -21.62
CA ALA A 68 -0.12 -0.39 -21.41
C ALA A 68 0.62 0.12 -20.17
N ALA A 69 0.54 -0.60 -19.04
CA ALA A 69 1.28 -0.26 -17.82
C ALA A 69 2.79 -0.30 -18.06
N THR A 70 3.29 -1.35 -18.72
CA THR A 70 4.70 -1.49 -19.09
C THR A 70 5.19 -0.34 -19.97
N ALA A 71 4.44 0.01 -21.02
CA ALA A 71 4.77 1.13 -21.89
C ALA A 71 4.78 2.49 -21.17
N ALA A 72 3.88 2.70 -20.21
CA ALA A 72 3.87 3.91 -19.39
C ALA A 72 5.13 4.00 -18.50
N ILE A 73 5.56 2.89 -17.92
CA ILE A 73 6.80 2.79 -17.14
C ILE A 73 8.02 3.04 -18.02
N ALA A 74 8.09 2.41 -19.21
CA ALA A 74 9.19 2.60 -20.15
C ALA A 74 9.37 4.07 -20.55
N ARG A 75 8.29 4.75 -20.88
CA ARG A 75 8.33 6.19 -21.21
C ARG A 75 8.86 7.02 -20.04
N ARG A 76 8.50 6.70 -18.81
CA ARG A 76 8.82 7.49 -17.61
C ARG A 76 10.20 7.17 -17.04
N PHE A 77 10.59 5.90 -17.01
CA PHE A 77 11.77 5.40 -16.30
C PHE A 77 12.79 4.67 -17.17
N GLY A 78 12.49 4.40 -18.42
CA GLY A 78 13.36 3.70 -19.37
C GLY A 78 12.97 2.25 -19.61
N GLU A 79 13.41 1.70 -20.73
CA GLU A 79 13.07 0.33 -21.17
C GLU A 79 13.67 -0.74 -20.27
N GLU A 80 14.88 -0.53 -19.72
CA GLU A 80 15.52 -1.49 -18.83
C GLU A 80 14.70 -1.70 -17.55
N LEU A 81 14.28 -0.60 -16.90
CA LEU A 81 13.43 -0.69 -15.71
C LEU A 81 12.08 -1.33 -16.03
N ALA A 82 11.47 -0.98 -17.17
CA ALA A 82 10.21 -1.58 -17.61
C ALA A 82 10.35 -3.09 -17.83
N GLY A 83 11.44 -3.54 -18.44
CA GLY A 83 11.74 -4.96 -18.64
C GLY A 83 11.91 -5.70 -17.31
N LYS A 84 12.64 -5.13 -16.35
CA LYS A 84 12.79 -5.70 -15.00
C LYS A 84 11.45 -5.71 -14.26
N PHE A 85 10.59 -4.69 -14.44
CA PHE A 85 9.26 -4.65 -13.82
C PHE A 85 8.36 -5.81 -14.26
N VAL A 86 8.39 -6.15 -15.56
CA VAL A 86 7.66 -7.32 -16.08
C VAL A 86 8.18 -8.62 -15.47
N ALA A 87 9.49 -8.69 -15.23
CA ALA A 87 10.16 -9.88 -14.69
C ALA A 87 10.09 -9.99 -13.15
N LEU A 88 9.58 -8.97 -12.45
CA LEU A 88 9.43 -9.03 -11.00
C LEU A 88 8.53 -10.22 -10.59
N PRO A 89 9.02 -11.10 -9.72
CA PRO A 89 8.22 -12.21 -9.23
C PRO A 89 7.17 -11.71 -8.23
N TYR A 90 5.96 -12.18 -8.42
CA TYR A 90 4.84 -11.94 -7.50
C TYR A 90 4.23 -13.27 -7.09
N ALA A 91 3.89 -13.39 -5.81
CA ALA A 91 3.30 -14.60 -5.26
C ALA A 91 1.76 -14.54 -5.25
N LEU A 92 1.17 -13.90 -6.26
CA LEU A 92 -0.27 -13.89 -6.49
C LEU A 92 -0.71 -15.16 -7.23
N ALA A 93 -1.71 -15.81 -6.70
CA ALA A 93 -2.27 -17.03 -7.27
C ALA A 93 -3.71 -16.82 -7.74
N ARG A 94 -3.93 -16.89 -9.05
CA ARG A 94 -5.28 -16.84 -9.63
C ARG A 94 -6.07 -18.09 -9.25
N ASP A 95 -7.33 -17.90 -8.93
CA ASP A 95 -8.27 -18.97 -8.58
C ASP A 95 -7.90 -19.74 -7.29
N ALA A 96 -7.03 -19.17 -6.44
CA ALA A 96 -6.77 -19.74 -5.14
C ALA A 96 -8.00 -19.59 -4.23
N SER A 97 -8.24 -20.61 -3.40
CA SER A 97 -9.33 -20.56 -2.42
C SER A 97 -9.04 -19.52 -1.35
N PHE A 98 -10.07 -18.76 -0.97
CA PHE A 98 -10.01 -17.83 0.16
C PHE A 98 -9.67 -18.61 1.44
N GLY A 99 -8.72 -18.08 2.20
CA GLY A 99 -8.24 -18.70 3.44
C GLY A 99 -8.57 -17.87 4.66
N GLY A 100 -9.48 -18.34 5.49
CA GLY A 100 -9.78 -17.71 6.78
C GLY A 100 -11.23 -17.22 6.92
N PRO A 101 -11.53 -16.57 8.04
CA PRO A 101 -12.82 -15.89 8.26
C PRO A 101 -12.91 -14.61 7.43
N PRO A 102 -14.12 -14.02 7.28
CA PRO A 102 -14.29 -12.73 6.61
C PRO A 102 -13.34 -11.67 7.18
N ALA A 103 -12.60 -11.00 6.29
CA ALA A 103 -11.52 -10.09 6.62
C ALA A 103 -11.87 -8.62 6.32
N PRO A 104 -11.22 -7.64 6.96
CA PRO A 104 -11.43 -6.24 6.63
C PRO A 104 -11.04 -5.95 5.18
N LEU A 105 -11.86 -5.13 4.49
CA LEU A 105 -11.58 -4.66 3.13
C LEU A 105 -10.59 -3.50 3.16
N VAL A 106 -9.65 -3.51 2.23
CA VAL A 106 -8.76 -2.37 1.91
C VAL A 106 -8.92 -2.00 0.44
N ILE A 107 -9.24 -0.75 0.16
CA ILE A 107 -9.17 -0.21 -1.21
C ILE A 107 -7.77 0.36 -1.41
N LEU A 108 -7.06 -0.11 -2.43
CA LEU A 108 -5.72 0.34 -2.79
C LEU A 108 -5.76 1.11 -4.12
N THR A 109 -5.50 2.41 -4.03
CA THR A 109 -5.67 3.35 -5.15
C THR A 109 -4.31 3.84 -5.66
N PRO A 110 -3.99 3.66 -6.94
CA PRO A 110 -2.73 4.11 -7.51
C PRO A 110 -2.62 5.63 -7.61
N GLY A 111 -1.39 6.10 -7.85
CA GLY A 111 -1.13 7.50 -8.21
C GLY A 111 -1.61 7.85 -9.62
N ALA A 112 -1.73 9.15 -9.91
CA ALA A 112 -2.12 9.62 -11.23
C ALA A 112 -1.23 9.05 -12.35
N ASN A 113 -1.85 8.51 -13.38
CA ASN A 113 -1.17 7.88 -14.53
C ASN A 113 -0.26 6.70 -14.15
N MET A 114 -0.55 6.02 -13.03
CA MET A 114 0.09 4.78 -12.61
C MET A 114 -0.92 3.63 -12.68
N GLY A 115 -0.45 2.45 -13.10
CA GLY A 115 -1.26 1.25 -12.99
C GLY A 115 -1.19 0.67 -11.57
N GLY A 116 -2.30 0.15 -11.07
CA GLY A 116 -2.38 -0.55 -9.79
C GLY A 116 -1.38 -1.71 -9.69
N SER A 117 -1.04 -2.33 -10.82
CA SER A 117 0.00 -3.38 -10.87
C SER A 117 1.38 -2.93 -10.34
N SER A 118 1.62 -1.63 -10.16
CA SER A 118 2.83 -1.11 -9.51
C SER A 118 2.80 -1.15 -7.97
N TYR A 119 1.76 -1.70 -7.36
CA TYR A 119 1.56 -1.77 -5.90
C TYR A 119 1.25 -3.19 -5.43
N ARG A 120 1.61 -4.19 -6.24
CA ARG A 120 1.32 -5.60 -5.94
C ARG A 120 1.97 -6.08 -4.66
N ARG A 121 3.19 -5.61 -4.36
CA ARG A 121 3.90 -6.00 -3.14
C ARG A 121 3.16 -5.53 -1.88
N LEU A 122 2.66 -4.29 -1.88
CA LEU A 122 1.84 -3.80 -0.76
C LEU A 122 0.54 -4.61 -0.64
N ALA A 123 -0.12 -4.91 -1.76
CA ALA A 123 -1.34 -5.71 -1.76
C ALA A 123 -1.10 -7.15 -1.26
N GLU A 124 0.02 -7.79 -1.65
CA GLU A 124 0.44 -9.10 -1.14
C GLU A 124 0.70 -9.07 0.37
N ASP A 125 1.41 -8.05 0.86
CA ASP A 125 1.72 -7.90 2.28
C ASP A 125 0.45 -7.69 3.10
N LEU A 126 -0.47 -6.85 2.65
CA LEU A 126 -1.78 -6.66 3.29
C LEU A 126 -2.60 -7.96 3.32
N ALA A 127 -2.66 -8.69 2.21
CA ALA A 127 -3.37 -9.96 2.15
C ALA A 127 -2.74 -11.02 3.06
N ALA A 128 -1.41 -11.09 3.12
CA ALA A 128 -0.68 -11.97 4.03
C ALA A 128 -0.95 -11.64 5.52
N HIS A 129 -1.30 -10.39 5.82
CA HIS A 129 -1.75 -9.93 7.14
C HIS A 129 -3.26 -10.07 7.35
N GLY A 130 -3.97 -10.75 6.47
CA GLY A 130 -5.39 -11.07 6.66
C GLY A 130 -6.34 -9.94 6.25
N TYR A 131 -6.00 -9.18 5.23
CA TYR A 131 -6.90 -8.21 4.58
C TYR A 131 -7.40 -8.74 3.24
N VAL A 132 -8.59 -8.34 2.84
CA VAL A 132 -9.04 -8.42 1.45
C VAL A 132 -8.74 -7.08 0.80
N VAL A 133 -7.91 -7.08 -0.24
CA VAL A 133 -7.43 -5.87 -0.89
C VAL A 133 -8.03 -5.71 -2.27
N ALA A 134 -8.77 -4.63 -2.51
CA ALA A 134 -9.24 -4.26 -3.83
C ALA A 134 -8.27 -3.27 -4.46
N LEU A 135 -7.45 -3.75 -5.39
CA LEU A 135 -6.49 -2.96 -6.15
C LEU A 135 -7.19 -2.38 -7.37
N LEU A 136 -7.32 -1.04 -7.41
CA LEU A 136 -7.97 -0.31 -8.50
C LEU A 136 -7.01 -0.11 -9.69
N HIS A 137 -7.56 -0.05 -10.91
CA HIS A 137 -6.81 0.18 -12.16
C HIS A 137 -5.58 -0.72 -12.34
N PRO A 138 -5.69 -2.04 -12.14
CA PRO A 138 -4.53 -2.94 -12.15
C PRO A 138 -3.83 -3.03 -13.50
N ASP A 139 -4.57 -2.88 -14.58
CA ASP A 139 -4.11 -2.95 -15.97
C ASP A 139 -3.45 -1.66 -16.49
N GLY A 140 -3.43 -0.60 -15.67
CA GLY A 140 -2.93 0.72 -16.06
C GLY A 140 -3.90 1.48 -16.96
N SER A 141 -5.19 1.10 -16.97
CA SER A 141 -6.24 1.96 -17.51
C SER A 141 -6.16 3.31 -16.81
N PRO A 142 -6.33 4.42 -17.54
CA PRO A 142 -6.16 5.74 -16.96
C PRO A 142 -7.22 5.96 -15.87
N GLY A 143 -6.78 5.87 -14.63
CA GLY A 143 -7.50 6.43 -13.51
C GLY A 143 -7.54 7.96 -13.59
N PRO A 144 -8.13 8.65 -12.61
CA PRO A 144 -8.20 10.09 -12.59
C PRO A 144 -6.83 10.75 -12.79
N SER A 145 -6.77 11.77 -13.62
CA SER A 145 -5.54 12.53 -13.87
C SER A 145 -5.18 13.42 -12.69
N ALA A 146 -3.94 13.89 -12.65
CA ALA A 146 -3.44 14.77 -11.59
C ALA A 146 -4.40 15.94 -11.32
N GLY A 147 -4.68 16.23 -10.06
CA GLY A 147 -5.58 17.30 -9.61
C GLY A 147 -7.08 16.92 -9.55
N ARG A 148 -7.48 15.73 -10.01
CA ARG A 148 -8.89 15.29 -9.99
C ARG A 148 -9.23 14.46 -8.75
N TYR A 149 -8.94 15.01 -7.59
CA TYR A 149 -9.10 14.32 -6.30
C TYR A 149 -10.54 13.86 -6.01
N GLY A 150 -11.53 14.68 -6.38
CA GLY A 150 -12.95 14.35 -6.19
C GLY A 150 -13.40 13.15 -7.02
N GLU A 151 -12.88 13.00 -8.26
CA GLU A 151 -13.17 11.84 -9.09
C GLU A 151 -12.56 10.58 -8.50
N ALA A 152 -11.28 10.65 -8.11
CA ALA A 152 -10.61 9.52 -7.48
C ALA A 152 -11.30 9.11 -6.16
N ALA A 153 -11.76 10.08 -5.35
CA ALA A 153 -12.54 9.79 -4.14
C ALA A 153 -13.90 9.15 -4.46
N SER A 154 -14.57 9.57 -5.52
CA SER A 154 -15.83 8.97 -6.00
C SER A 154 -15.63 7.53 -6.50
N GLU A 155 -14.51 7.24 -7.17
CA GLU A 155 -14.16 5.88 -7.59
C GLU A 155 -13.91 4.97 -6.38
N ILE A 156 -13.22 5.47 -5.35
CA ILE A 156 -13.02 4.76 -4.07
C ILE A 156 -14.38 4.44 -3.43
N ALA A 157 -15.27 5.43 -3.31
CA ALA A 157 -16.60 5.24 -2.75
C ALA A 157 -17.43 4.22 -3.55
N THR A 158 -17.35 4.29 -4.88
CA THR A 158 -18.01 3.33 -5.80
C THR A 158 -17.48 1.92 -5.57
N ALA A 159 -16.17 1.75 -5.44
CA ALA A 159 -15.55 0.45 -5.16
C ALA A 159 -15.99 -0.12 -3.79
N VAL A 160 -16.01 0.71 -2.75
CA VAL A 160 -16.52 0.30 -1.42
C VAL A 160 -17.97 -0.18 -1.55
N GLY A 161 -18.84 0.63 -2.14
CA GLY A 161 -20.27 0.28 -2.31
C GLY A 161 -20.47 -1.02 -3.10
N PHE A 162 -19.74 -1.19 -4.21
CA PHE A 162 -19.79 -2.40 -5.02
C PHE A 162 -19.34 -3.64 -4.26
N LEU A 163 -18.19 -3.59 -3.60
CA LEU A 163 -17.59 -4.76 -2.96
C LEU A 163 -18.31 -5.17 -1.66
N THR A 164 -18.98 -4.25 -1.01
CA THR A 164 -19.75 -4.54 0.22
C THR A 164 -21.23 -4.80 -0.02
N ALA A 165 -21.70 -4.73 -1.26
CA ALA A 165 -23.10 -5.01 -1.61
C ALA A 165 -23.42 -6.51 -1.40
N PRO A 166 -24.61 -6.84 -0.87
CA PRO A 166 -24.97 -8.22 -0.53
C PRO A 166 -25.01 -9.19 -1.72
N ASP A 167 -25.25 -8.70 -2.90
CA ASP A 167 -25.41 -9.48 -4.14
C ASP A 167 -24.09 -9.80 -4.86
N THR A 168 -22.95 -9.33 -4.37
CA THR A 168 -21.62 -9.62 -4.95
C THR A 168 -21.11 -11.04 -4.69
N GLY A 169 -21.68 -11.75 -3.71
CA GLY A 169 -21.18 -13.05 -3.25
C GLY A 169 -19.83 -12.97 -2.53
N LEU A 170 -19.48 -11.79 -1.98
CA LEU A 170 -18.24 -11.56 -1.23
C LEU A 170 -18.45 -11.52 0.29
N ALA A 171 -19.66 -11.76 0.79
CA ALA A 171 -19.97 -11.71 2.22
C ALA A 171 -19.14 -12.71 3.05
N ASP A 172 -18.76 -13.85 2.46
CA ASP A 172 -17.88 -14.84 3.10
C ASP A 172 -16.40 -14.44 3.09
N TRP A 173 -16.03 -13.37 2.38
CA TRP A 173 -14.66 -12.89 2.23
C TRP A 173 -14.45 -11.57 2.95
N ILE A 174 -15.42 -10.66 2.85
CA ILE A 174 -15.32 -9.28 3.34
C ILE A 174 -16.16 -9.14 4.61
N ARG A 175 -15.51 -8.78 5.69
CA ARG A 175 -16.17 -8.44 6.95
C ARG A 175 -16.92 -7.12 6.80
N PRO A 176 -18.22 -7.04 7.16
CA PRO A 176 -18.95 -5.77 7.22
C PRO A 176 -18.31 -4.80 8.21
N GLY A 177 -18.38 -3.52 7.91
CA GLY A 177 -17.91 -2.45 8.81
C GLY A 177 -16.84 -1.57 8.18
N PRO A 178 -15.93 -1.00 8.99
CA PRO A 178 -14.92 -0.06 8.53
C PRO A 178 -13.95 -0.68 7.53
N VAL A 179 -13.45 0.15 6.60
CA VAL A 179 -12.53 -0.23 5.53
C VAL A 179 -11.23 0.57 5.60
N GLY A 180 -10.14 -0.02 5.12
CA GLY A 180 -8.90 0.71 4.87
C GLY A 180 -8.96 1.39 3.51
N LEU A 181 -8.53 2.65 3.45
CA LEU A 181 -8.42 3.43 2.23
C LEU A 181 -6.94 3.80 2.03
N VAL A 182 -6.22 3.01 1.27
CA VAL A 182 -4.78 3.19 1.07
C VAL A 182 -4.53 3.72 -0.33
N GLY A 183 -3.65 4.70 -0.46
CA GLY A 183 -3.32 5.16 -1.80
C GLY A 183 -1.99 5.90 -1.86
N HIS A 184 -1.47 6.01 -3.07
CA HIS A 184 -0.24 6.72 -3.37
C HIS A 184 -0.53 8.01 -4.14
N SER A 185 0.22 9.08 -3.86
CA SER A 185 0.12 10.33 -4.63
C SER A 185 -1.33 10.84 -4.70
N LEU A 186 -1.90 11.04 -5.88
CA LEU A 186 -3.32 11.38 -6.08
C LEU A 186 -4.24 10.42 -5.29
N GLY A 187 -4.01 9.11 -5.40
CA GLY A 187 -4.80 8.08 -4.71
C GLY A 187 -4.71 8.20 -3.19
N GLY A 188 -3.55 8.63 -2.66
CA GLY A 188 -3.36 8.85 -1.23
C GLY A 188 -4.20 10.02 -0.69
N ALA A 189 -4.14 11.17 -1.34
CA ALA A 189 -4.96 12.32 -0.97
C ALA A 189 -6.47 12.06 -1.20
N ALA A 190 -6.82 11.34 -2.28
CA ALA A 190 -8.19 10.92 -2.56
C ALA A 190 -8.73 9.93 -1.52
N SER A 191 -7.88 9.05 -0.96
CA SER A 191 -8.25 8.13 0.12
C SER A 191 -8.69 8.89 1.38
N VAL A 192 -7.99 9.98 1.71
CA VAL A 192 -8.39 10.84 2.83
C VAL A 192 -9.70 11.57 2.53
N LEU A 193 -9.86 12.10 1.32
CA LEU A 193 -11.10 12.75 0.89
C LEU A 193 -12.30 11.78 0.89
N ALA A 194 -12.11 10.53 0.46
CA ALA A 194 -13.15 9.52 0.40
C ALA A 194 -13.67 9.09 1.79
N LEU A 195 -12.95 9.40 2.86
CA LEU A 195 -13.35 9.09 4.23
C LEU A 195 -14.73 9.67 4.57
N ALA A 196 -15.08 10.81 4.00
CA ALA A 196 -16.37 11.46 4.22
C ALA A 196 -17.59 10.63 3.73
N SER A 197 -17.38 9.67 2.83
CA SER A 197 -18.42 8.79 2.27
C SER A 197 -18.18 7.31 2.57
N ALA A 198 -17.11 6.99 3.31
CA ALA A 198 -16.80 5.63 3.72
C ALA A 198 -17.61 5.20 4.97
N PRO A 199 -17.73 3.90 5.25
CA PRO A 199 -18.31 3.42 6.49
C PRO A 199 -17.64 4.04 7.72
N GLU A 200 -18.41 4.29 8.78
CA GLU A 200 -17.87 4.83 10.04
C GLU A 200 -16.73 3.98 10.58
N GLY A 201 -15.68 4.62 11.09
CA GLY A 201 -14.46 3.95 11.57
C GLY A 201 -13.48 3.56 10.47
N SER A 202 -13.74 3.91 9.20
CA SER A 202 -12.78 3.69 8.10
C SER A 202 -11.51 4.51 8.27
N VAL A 203 -10.39 3.99 7.71
CA VAL A 203 -9.05 4.48 8.00
C VAL A 203 -8.25 4.73 6.74
N PRO A 204 -7.88 5.98 6.42
CA PRO A 204 -7.04 6.29 5.30
C PRO A 204 -5.54 6.21 5.64
N VAL A 205 -4.76 5.81 4.63
CA VAL A 205 -3.30 5.91 4.58
C VAL A 205 -2.90 6.61 3.29
N ASN A 206 -2.25 7.75 3.43
CA ASN A 206 -1.73 8.54 2.31
C ASN A 206 -0.22 8.32 2.16
N LEU A 207 0.18 7.68 1.06
CA LEU A 207 1.57 7.48 0.69
C LEU A 207 2.00 8.60 -0.27
N ASP A 208 2.64 9.62 0.25
CA ASP A 208 3.23 10.76 -0.46
C ASP A 208 2.28 11.51 -1.41
N GLY A 209 1.01 11.63 -1.03
CA GLY A 209 0.02 12.41 -1.77
C GLY A 209 -0.12 13.83 -1.23
N ASP A 210 0.14 14.82 -2.06
CA ASP A 210 -0.09 16.22 -1.71
C ASP A 210 -1.59 16.53 -1.62
N PHE A 211 -2.00 17.15 -0.53
CA PHE A 211 -3.37 17.66 -0.38
C PHE A 211 -3.53 19.00 -1.13
N ALA A 212 -4.45 19.02 -2.09
CA ALA A 212 -4.78 20.24 -2.82
C ALA A 212 -6.25 20.24 -3.24
N GLY A 213 -6.79 21.42 -3.52
CA GLY A 213 -8.19 21.55 -3.94
C GLY A 213 -9.16 20.89 -2.97
N ALA A 214 -10.02 20.01 -3.46
CA ALA A 214 -11.01 19.31 -2.66
C ALA A 214 -10.42 18.43 -1.54
N ALA A 215 -9.17 17.96 -1.68
CA ALA A 215 -8.52 17.14 -0.67
C ALA A 215 -7.92 17.94 0.50
N ALA A 216 -7.85 19.28 0.40
CA ALA A 216 -7.33 20.15 1.45
C ALA A 216 -8.45 20.58 2.41
N GLN A 217 -9.07 19.61 3.10
CA GLN A 217 -10.15 19.82 4.09
C GLN A 217 -9.95 18.96 5.33
N PRO A 218 -10.59 19.28 6.47
CA PRO A 218 -10.47 18.49 7.68
C PRO A 218 -10.89 17.02 7.46
N ALA A 219 -10.07 16.08 7.89
CA ALA A 219 -10.37 14.66 7.83
C ALA A 219 -11.34 14.25 8.95
N ALA A 220 -12.25 13.33 8.65
CA ALA A 220 -13.29 12.88 9.60
C ALA A 220 -12.86 11.67 10.45
N GLY A 221 -11.57 11.35 10.55
CA GLY A 221 -11.09 10.18 11.31
C GLY A 221 -9.58 10.07 11.31
N PRO A 222 -9.01 8.99 11.89
CA PRO A 222 -7.56 8.80 11.98
C PRO A 222 -6.93 8.78 10.60
N VAL A 223 -5.81 9.50 10.42
CA VAL A 223 -5.08 9.56 9.14
C VAL A 223 -3.62 9.24 9.37
N LEU A 224 -3.06 8.33 8.55
CA LEU A 224 -1.61 8.20 8.42
C LEU A 224 -1.16 8.85 7.11
N TYR A 225 -0.23 9.79 7.22
CA TYR A 225 0.41 10.45 6.09
C TYR A 225 1.91 10.20 6.11
N LEU A 226 2.41 9.37 5.19
CA LEU A 226 3.83 9.08 5.00
C LEU A 226 4.34 9.93 3.86
N ILE A 227 5.34 10.78 4.13
CA ILE A 227 5.78 11.85 3.24
C ILE A 227 7.23 11.62 2.86
N GLY A 228 7.51 11.65 1.57
CA GLY A 228 8.85 11.68 1.04
C GLY A 228 9.49 13.07 1.09
N THR A 229 10.76 13.11 0.74
CA THR A 229 11.50 14.35 0.54
C THR A 229 11.81 14.55 -0.94
N THR A 230 12.11 15.79 -1.32
CA THR A 230 12.56 16.14 -2.67
C THR A 230 13.80 17.01 -2.54
N ASP A 231 14.88 16.65 -3.25
CA ASP A 231 16.10 17.43 -3.26
C ASP A 231 15.82 18.81 -3.82
N GLY A 232 16.27 19.85 -3.11
CA GLY A 232 16.00 21.24 -3.48
C GLY A 232 14.60 21.75 -3.10
N GLU A 233 13.85 21.00 -2.27
CA GLU A 233 12.58 21.52 -1.73
C GLU A 233 12.83 22.81 -0.95
N THR A 234 12.07 23.86 -1.29
CA THR A 234 12.19 25.17 -0.66
C THR A 234 11.47 25.21 0.69
N ASP A 235 11.91 26.11 1.60
CA ASP A 235 11.23 26.35 2.88
C ASP A 235 9.76 26.73 2.68
N ARG A 236 9.47 27.53 1.66
CA ARG A 236 8.11 27.93 1.29
C ARG A 236 7.24 26.72 0.92
N SER A 237 7.82 25.74 0.21
CA SER A 237 7.09 24.50 -0.15
C SER A 237 6.77 23.68 1.08
N ARG A 238 7.76 23.52 1.98
CA ARG A 238 7.58 22.82 3.26
C ARG A 238 6.54 23.50 4.14
N GLU A 239 6.61 24.82 4.27
CA GLU A 239 5.64 25.59 5.06
C GLU A 239 4.21 25.48 4.50
N ARG A 240 4.07 25.57 3.18
CA ARG A 240 2.77 25.33 2.53
C ARG A 240 2.22 23.96 2.86
N ARG A 241 3.04 22.90 2.77
CA ARG A 241 2.64 21.53 3.07
C ARG A 241 2.21 21.38 4.53
N ARG A 242 2.96 21.99 5.47
CA ARG A 242 2.58 22.04 6.89
C ARG A 242 1.25 22.74 7.11
N GLY A 243 1.03 23.89 6.46
CA GLY A 243 -0.23 24.62 6.56
C GLY A 243 -1.43 23.82 6.05
N VAL A 244 -1.26 23.11 4.93
CA VAL A 244 -2.32 22.22 4.42
C VAL A 244 -2.54 21.03 5.34
N TRP A 245 -1.47 20.41 5.86
CA TRP A 245 -1.59 19.33 6.82
C TRP A 245 -2.31 19.76 8.11
N ALA A 246 -2.00 20.96 8.61
CA ALA A 246 -2.70 21.50 9.77
C ALA A 246 -4.22 21.62 9.54
N THR A 247 -4.64 21.95 8.31
CA THR A 247 -6.06 21.95 7.94
C THR A 247 -6.64 20.52 7.92
N VAL A 248 -5.95 19.57 7.30
CA VAL A 248 -6.41 18.18 7.19
C VAL A 248 -6.49 17.51 8.57
N SER A 249 -5.48 17.70 9.40
CA SER A 249 -5.41 17.11 10.74
C SER A 249 -6.32 17.76 11.77
N ALA A 250 -6.82 18.97 11.52
CA ALA A 250 -7.70 19.69 12.45
C ALA A 250 -9.01 18.93 12.80
N GLY A 251 -9.46 18.05 11.89
CA GLY A 251 -10.64 17.21 12.10
C GLY A 251 -10.36 15.90 12.84
N SER A 252 -9.07 15.58 13.14
CA SER A 252 -8.70 14.30 13.73
C SER A 252 -7.55 14.42 14.72
N PRO A 253 -7.77 14.20 16.02
CA PRO A 253 -6.68 14.16 17.00
C PRO A 253 -5.74 12.96 16.82
N GLU A 254 -6.15 11.95 16.05
CA GLU A 254 -5.41 10.73 15.78
C GLU A 254 -4.66 10.78 14.42
N ALA A 255 -4.62 11.96 13.77
CA ALA A 255 -3.88 12.13 12.54
C ALA A 255 -2.36 12.17 12.81
N VAL A 256 -1.61 11.38 12.03
CA VAL A 256 -0.16 11.27 12.13
C VAL A 256 0.45 11.52 10.77
N ALA A 257 1.41 12.45 10.68
CA ALA A 257 2.24 12.67 9.50
C ALA A 257 3.71 12.39 9.84
N LEU A 258 4.36 11.59 9.01
CA LEU A 258 5.77 11.23 9.14
C LEU A 258 6.51 11.55 7.85
N GLN A 259 7.49 12.43 7.94
CA GLN A 259 8.40 12.70 6.82
C GLN A 259 9.59 11.75 6.90
N LEU A 260 9.77 10.93 5.88
CA LEU A 260 10.86 9.97 5.75
C LEU A 260 11.95 10.54 4.85
N ALA A 261 13.10 10.87 5.44
CA ALA A 261 14.18 11.57 4.73
C ALA A 261 14.73 10.81 3.52
N GLU A 262 14.78 9.48 3.64
CA GLU A 262 15.26 8.58 2.59
C GLU A 262 14.22 8.30 1.49
N MET A 263 12.95 8.64 1.71
CA MET A 263 11.87 8.39 0.78
C MET A 263 11.81 9.44 -0.32
N ARG A 264 11.56 8.99 -1.54
CA ARG A 264 11.16 9.81 -2.70
C ARG A 264 9.83 9.28 -3.24
N HIS A 265 9.22 10.06 -4.13
CA HIS A 265 7.84 9.85 -4.58
C HIS A 265 7.53 8.43 -5.06
N PHE A 266 8.43 7.77 -5.79
CA PHE A 266 8.17 6.43 -6.34
C PHE A 266 8.65 5.27 -5.46
N ASP A 267 9.21 5.56 -4.28
CA ASP A 267 9.56 4.50 -3.31
C ASP A 267 8.33 3.81 -2.70
N ALA A 268 7.16 4.42 -2.82
CA ALA A 268 5.88 3.78 -2.47
C ALA A 268 5.36 2.78 -3.52
N THR A 269 6.13 2.49 -4.56
CA THR A 269 5.77 1.57 -5.65
C THR A 269 6.74 0.42 -5.76
N ASP A 270 6.31 -0.68 -6.40
CA ASP A 270 7.18 -1.83 -6.69
C ASP A 270 8.37 -1.49 -7.59
N LEU A 271 8.35 -0.32 -8.25
CA LEU A 271 9.48 0.18 -9.06
C LEU A 271 10.71 0.46 -8.20
N SER A 272 10.54 0.72 -6.89
CA SER A 272 11.65 0.90 -5.97
C SER A 272 12.52 -0.35 -5.82
N LEU A 273 11.94 -1.56 -6.00
CA LEU A 273 12.66 -2.84 -5.96
C LEU A 273 13.73 -2.98 -7.04
N ILE A 274 13.62 -2.20 -8.09
CA ILE A 274 14.44 -2.26 -9.31
C ILE A 274 14.91 -0.87 -9.76
N SER A 275 14.91 0.09 -8.82
CA SER A 275 15.20 1.51 -9.10
C SER A 275 16.61 1.73 -9.67
N ASP A 276 17.54 0.81 -9.43
CA ASP A 276 18.89 0.78 -9.99
C ASP A 276 18.93 0.63 -11.53
N ALA A 277 17.86 0.09 -12.11
CA ALA A 277 17.70 -0.01 -13.56
C ALA A 277 17.25 1.28 -14.25
N ALA A 278 16.81 2.29 -13.47
CA ALA A 278 16.50 3.58 -14.04
C ALA A 278 17.78 4.35 -14.37
N PRO A 279 17.86 5.01 -15.54
CA PRO A 279 18.96 5.92 -15.84
C PRO A 279 19.13 6.99 -14.75
N PRO A 280 20.35 7.42 -14.39
CA PRO A 280 20.61 8.35 -13.29
C PRO A 280 19.75 9.61 -13.33
N GLU A 281 19.55 10.21 -14.50
CA GLU A 281 18.74 11.41 -14.69
C GLU A 281 17.24 11.17 -14.48
N ARG A 282 16.78 9.93 -14.62
CA ARG A 282 15.39 9.52 -14.35
C ARG A 282 15.20 8.98 -12.95
N ARG A 283 16.28 8.51 -12.31
CA ARG A 283 16.30 8.04 -10.94
C ARG A 283 16.28 9.21 -9.94
N HIS A 284 17.03 10.26 -10.24
CA HIS A 284 17.18 11.43 -9.38
C HIS A 284 15.82 12.03 -8.98
N ASN A 285 15.65 12.38 -7.71
CA ASN A 285 14.41 12.90 -7.11
C ASN A 285 13.15 12.01 -7.26
N ARG A 286 13.27 10.80 -7.80
CA ARG A 286 12.14 9.88 -7.98
C ARG A 286 12.22 8.69 -7.05
N PHE A 287 13.44 8.22 -6.82
CA PHE A 287 13.75 7.13 -5.88
C PHE A 287 14.77 7.63 -4.87
N GLY A 288 14.63 7.18 -3.63
CA GLY A 288 15.51 7.54 -2.54
C GLY A 288 16.91 6.90 -2.64
N PRO A 289 17.82 7.34 -1.77
CA PRO A 289 19.19 6.84 -1.74
C PRO A 289 19.34 5.47 -1.06
N ALA A 290 18.29 4.97 -0.41
CA ALA A 290 18.32 3.67 0.27
C ALA A 290 18.48 2.50 -0.72
N GLU A 291 18.87 1.35 -0.20
CA GLU A 291 18.89 0.09 -0.97
C GLU A 291 17.52 -0.16 -1.61
N PRO A 292 17.49 -0.66 -2.86
CA PRO A 292 16.24 -0.93 -3.57
C PRO A 292 15.25 -1.75 -2.72
N GLY A 293 14.05 -1.24 -2.56
CA GLY A 293 12.96 -1.88 -1.83
C GLY A 293 12.97 -1.70 -0.30
N LEU A 294 14.04 -1.20 0.31
CA LEU A 294 14.09 -1.02 1.77
C LEU A 294 13.02 -0.02 2.24
N THR A 295 12.91 1.12 1.57
CA THR A 295 11.89 2.14 1.86
C THR A 295 10.48 1.60 1.62
N LEU A 296 10.26 0.86 0.54
CA LEU A 296 8.97 0.21 0.28
C LEU A 296 8.58 -0.76 1.40
N HIS A 297 9.52 -1.61 1.84
CA HIS A 297 9.28 -2.53 2.95
C HIS A 297 8.87 -1.78 4.24
N ARG A 298 9.57 -0.69 4.55
CA ARG A 298 9.26 0.19 5.68
C ARG A 298 7.86 0.79 5.58
N LEU A 299 7.50 1.33 4.40
CA LEU A 299 6.17 1.90 4.14
C LEU A 299 5.07 0.85 4.30
N ASN A 300 5.29 -0.36 3.78
CA ASN A 300 4.34 -1.47 3.92
C ASN A 300 4.15 -1.84 5.40
N ALA A 301 5.23 -1.96 6.17
CA ALA A 301 5.16 -2.30 7.59
C ALA A 301 4.39 -1.25 8.41
N LEU A 302 4.64 0.05 8.17
CA LEU A 302 3.91 1.14 8.82
C LEU A 302 2.44 1.15 8.41
N THR A 303 2.14 0.91 7.13
CA THR A 303 0.77 0.83 6.61
C THR A 303 0.00 -0.32 7.26
N VAL A 304 0.57 -1.52 7.29
CA VAL A 304 -0.03 -2.69 7.95
C VAL A 304 -0.29 -2.41 9.43
N ALA A 305 0.71 -1.91 10.15
CA ALA A 305 0.59 -1.65 11.58
C ALA A 305 -0.48 -0.59 11.92
N TRP A 306 -0.62 0.44 11.07
CA TRP A 306 -1.67 1.44 11.21
C TRP A 306 -3.05 0.83 11.00
N LEU A 307 -3.22 0.03 9.95
CA LEU A 307 -4.48 -0.66 9.68
C LEU A 307 -4.82 -1.72 10.75
N ASP A 308 -3.82 -2.47 11.25
CA ASP A 308 -4.02 -3.44 12.34
C ASP A 308 -4.53 -2.76 13.61
N ARG A 309 -3.95 -1.60 13.97
CA ARG A 309 -4.42 -0.81 15.10
C ARG A 309 -5.91 -0.47 14.99
N TRP A 310 -6.32 0.08 13.86
CA TRP A 310 -7.66 0.66 13.72
C TRP A 310 -8.72 -0.33 13.24
N LEU A 311 -8.39 -1.25 12.33
CA LEU A 311 -9.36 -2.18 11.75
C LEU A 311 -9.45 -3.51 12.49
N LYS A 312 -8.40 -3.89 13.24
CA LYS A 312 -8.38 -5.14 14.00
C LYS A 312 -8.33 -4.94 15.52
N GLY A 313 -8.15 -3.69 15.98
CA GLY A 313 -8.04 -3.38 17.41
C GLY A 313 -6.71 -3.79 18.03
N ASP A 314 -5.65 -4.02 17.23
CA ASP A 314 -4.30 -4.28 17.76
C ASP A 314 -3.60 -2.95 18.08
N GLU A 315 -3.93 -2.37 19.23
CA GLU A 315 -3.35 -1.11 19.70
C GLU A 315 -1.81 -1.15 19.81
N ALA A 316 -1.25 -2.34 20.05
CA ALA A 316 0.19 -2.50 20.17
C ALA A 316 0.90 -2.58 18.82
N ALA A 317 0.19 -2.86 17.70
CA ALA A 317 0.81 -3.01 16.38
C ALA A 317 1.58 -1.76 15.96
N TRP A 318 0.96 -0.59 16.11
CA TRP A 318 1.59 0.70 15.80
C TRP A 318 2.82 0.98 16.67
N ALA A 319 2.72 0.71 17.97
CA ALA A 319 3.85 0.89 18.89
C ALA A 319 5.02 -0.05 18.54
N ARG A 320 4.72 -1.31 18.20
CA ARG A 320 5.75 -2.28 17.76
C ARG A 320 6.42 -1.86 16.46
N ALA A 321 5.66 -1.41 15.46
CA ALA A 321 6.21 -0.97 14.18
C ALA A 321 7.15 0.21 14.37
N ARG A 322 6.75 1.18 15.19
CA ARG A 322 7.59 2.33 15.55
C ARG A 322 8.88 1.95 16.27
N ALA A 323 8.80 1.05 17.23
CA ALA A 323 9.96 0.62 18.01
C ALA A 323 10.97 -0.18 17.17
N ASN A 324 10.47 -0.91 16.16
CA ASN A 324 11.29 -1.76 15.27
C ASN A 324 11.76 -1.03 13.99
N ASP A 325 11.30 0.18 13.75
CA ASP A 325 11.73 0.99 12.61
C ASP A 325 12.96 1.81 12.97
N PRO A 326 14.16 1.48 12.46
CA PRO A 326 15.40 2.16 12.83
C PRO A 326 15.42 3.64 12.42
N GLY A 327 14.64 4.02 11.41
CA GLY A 327 14.51 5.40 10.95
C GLY A 327 13.35 6.16 11.58
N PHE A 328 12.54 5.54 12.46
CA PHE A 328 11.37 6.21 13.00
C PHE A 328 11.72 7.42 13.87
N GLY A 329 12.83 7.35 14.62
CA GLY A 329 13.33 8.47 15.43
C GLY A 329 13.82 9.66 14.60
N GLU A 330 14.16 9.44 13.33
CA GLU A 330 14.56 10.46 12.37
C GLU A 330 13.36 11.00 11.56
N ALA A 331 12.22 10.30 11.62
CA ALA A 331 10.99 10.77 10.99
C ALA A 331 10.50 12.03 11.71
N GLN A 332 10.50 13.14 11.00
CA GLN A 332 9.99 14.39 11.55
C GLN A 332 8.47 14.34 11.61
N THR A 333 7.91 14.51 12.79
CA THR A 333 6.49 14.83 12.94
C THR A 333 6.24 16.21 12.32
N PHE A 334 5.29 16.29 11.44
CA PHE A 334 4.85 17.52 10.79
C PHE A 334 4.06 18.40 11.73
#